data_690ecdc1ca47f9cb5ce6a75a19de3edc
#
_entry.id   690ecdc1ca47f9cb5ce6a75a19de3edc
#
_cell.length_a   1.000
_cell.length_b   1.000
_cell.length_c   1.000
_cell.angle_alpha   90.00
_cell.angle_beta   90.00
_cell.angle_gamma   90.00
#
_symmetry.space_group_name_H-M   'P 1'
#
loop_
_entity.id
_entity.type
_entity.pdbx_description
1 polymer ?
#
loop_
_entity_poly.entity_id
_entity_poly.type
_entity_poly.pdbx_seq_one_letter_code
_entity_poly.pdbx_strand_id
1 'polypeptide(L)'
;QHSISLISGGAGSGKSYTISVINTICEESDLEVVLAAPTGKAAKRLEEVSGRSGTTIHRLLGYDGKGFSRSKENPIDADVLVVDEFSMVDVPLAWHLFEAVDLSRTTVLLVGDHNQLPPVGPGNILRDLIQTRAIPTVILDKVVRQAGVLKENCTAVLKGEVRKTSEASVSGCRDWYLVDQVTDPMAAR
;
A
#
# COMPACT_ATOMS: atom_id res chain seq x y z
N GLN A 1 14.68 -4.14 -18.97
CA GLN A 1 14.55 -4.29 -17.51
C GLN A 1 14.09 -2.94 -16.95
N HIS A 2 13.02 -2.92 -16.15
CA HIS A 2 12.47 -1.68 -15.60
C HIS A 2 12.96 -1.53 -14.16
N SER A 3 13.52 -0.37 -13.83
CA SER A 3 14.03 -0.08 -12.48
C SER A 3 12.91 0.28 -11.48
N ILE A 4 11.71 0.64 -11.96
CA ILE A 4 10.55 0.93 -11.12
C ILE A 4 9.35 0.16 -11.63
N SER A 5 8.58 -0.44 -10.73
CA SER A 5 7.33 -1.14 -11.02
C SER A 5 6.29 -0.85 -9.94
N LEU A 6 5.01 -0.99 -10.28
CA LEU A 6 3.89 -0.73 -9.38
C LEU A 6 2.95 -1.93 -9.30
N ILE A 7 2.59 -2.31 -8.08
CA ILE A 7 1.49 -3.25 -7.80
C ILE A 7 0.39 -2.47 -7.07
N SER A 8 -0.81 -2.46 -7.63
CA SER A 8 -1.95 -1.84 -6.99
C SER A 8 -3.11 -2.82 -6.84
N GLY A 9 -3.86 -2.68 -5.76
CA GLY A 9 -5.04 -3.53 -5.53
C GLY A 9 -5.74 -3.19 -4.23
N GLY A 10 -7.02 -3.51 -4.16
CA GLY A 10 -7.85 -3.24 -2.99
C GLY A 10 -7.46 -4.05 -1.75
N ALA A 11 -8.16 -3.79 -0.65
CA ALA A 11 -7.99 -4.57 0.57
C ALA A 11 -8.28 -6.06 0.33
N GLY A 12 -7.37 -6.94 0.74
CA GLY A 12 -7.51 -8.39 0.58
C GLY A 12 -7.20 -8.93 -0.82
N SER A 13 -6.65 -8.14 -1.74
CA SER A 13 -6.28 -8.59 -3.09
C SER A 13 -4.99 -9.42 -3.16
N GLY A 14 -4.27 -9.59 -2.04
CA GLY A 14 -3.06 -10.40 -1.99
C GLY A 14 -1.75 -9.62 -2.07
N LYS A 15 -1.76 -8.27 -2.02
CA LYS A 15 -0.54 -7.43 -2.06
C LYS A 15 0.55 -7.91 -1.10
N SER A 16 0.20 -8.08 0.18
CA SER A 16 1.16 -8.51 1.21
C SER A 16 1.73 -9.91 0.94
N TYR A 17 0.91 -10.82 0.41
CA TYR A 17 1.38 -12.14 -0.01
C TYR A 17 2.36 -12.03 -1.19
N THR A 18 2.06 -11.18 -2.16
CA THR A 18 2.96 -10.94 -3.30
C THR A 18 4.31 -10.37 -2.83
N ILE A 19 4.31 -9.42 -1.87
CA ILE A 19 5.55 -8.91 -1.28
C ILE A 19 6.34 -10.04 -0.62
N SER A 20 5.70 -10.91 0.16
CA SER A 20 6.36 -12.06 0.80
C SER A 20 7.02 -12.99 -0.22
N VAL A 21 6.32 -13.32 -1.31
CA VAL A 21 6.88 -14.17 -2.38
C VAL A 21 8.08 -13.50 -3.06
N ILE A 22 7.96 -12.21 -3.40
CA ILE A 22 9.08 -11.45 -4.00
C ILE A 22 10.27 -11.42 -3.05
N ASN A 23 10.04 -11.20 -1.75
CA ASN A 23 11.10 -11.21 -0.76
C ASN A 23 11.83 -12.56 -0.72
N THR A 24 11.11 -13.69 -0.75
CA THR A 24 11.70 -15.04 -0.79
C THR A 24 12.55 -15.23 -2.05
N ILE A 25 12.06 -14.79 -3.21
CA ILE A 25 12.83 -14.90 -4.47
C ILE A 25 14.12 -14.07 -4.41
N CYS A 26 14.05 -12.87 -3.84
CA CYS A 26 15.23 -12.02 -3.66
C CYS A 26 16.25 -12.66 -2.70
N GLU A 27 15.79 -13.28 -1.61
CA GLU A 27 16.65 -14.03 -0.67
C GLU A 27 17.36 -15.19 -1.34
N GLU A 28 16.65 -15.98 -2.14
CA GLU A 28 17.23 -17.11 -2.90
C GLU A 28 18.25 -16.63 -3.94
N SER A 29 18.20 -15.35 -4.31
CA SER A 29 19.10 -14.71 -5.27
C SER A 29 20.22 -13.87 -4.62
N ASP A 30 20.39 -13.93 -3.29
CA ASP A 30 21.34 -13.13 -2.51
C ASP A 30 21.19 -11.61 -2.72
N LEU A 31 19.97 -11.13 -3.01
CA LEU A 31 19.69 -9.71 -3.17
C LEU A 31 19.36 -9.03 -1.84
N GLU A 32 19.91 -7.85 -1.62
CA GLU A 32 19.60 -7.03 -0.46
C GLU A 32 18.26 -6.30 -0.66
N VAL A 33 17.26 -6.66 0.17
CA VAL A 33 15.91 -6.09 0.12
C VAL A 33 15.70 -5.15 1.28
N VAL A 34 15.33 -3.91 0.99
CA VAL A 34 14.87 -2.92 1.97
C VAL A 34 13.35 -2.78 1.87
N LEU A 35 12.66 -2.91 3.01
CA LEU A 35 11.21 -2.79 3.12
C LEU A 35 10.85 -1.48 3.82
N ALA A 36 10.04 -0.64 3.17
CA ALA A 36 9.65 0.65 3.69
C ALA A 36 8.14 0.89 3.58
N ALA A 37 7.61 1.74 4.48
CA ALA A 37 6.21 2.17 4.45
C ALA A 37 6.10 3.61 4.99
N PRO A 38 5.03 4.36 4.68
CA PRO A 38 4.88 5.74 5.13
C PRO A 38 4.67 5.89 6.63
N THR A 39 4.12 4.86 7.30
CA THR A 39 3.81 4.90 8.74
C THR A 39 4.46 3.75 9.52
N GLY A 40 4.72 3.97 10.83
CA GLY A 40 5.27 2.92 11.70
C GLY A 40 4.38 1.69 11.81
N LYS A 41 3.04 1.86 11.81
CA LYS A 41 2.09 0.74 11.83
C LYS A 41 2.18 -0.10 10.55
N ALA A 42 2.29 0.55 9.39
CA ALA A 42 2.44 -0.14 8.11
C ALA A 42 3.81 -0.85 8.02
N ALA A 43 4.89 -0.20 8.47
CA ALA A 43 6.22 -0.80 8.51
C ALA A 43 6.25 -2.07 9.39
N LYS A 44 5.64 -2.01 10.58
CA LYS A 44 5.55 -3.17 11.47
C LYS A 44 4.74 -4.31 10.85
N ARG A 45 3.61 -3.99 10.20
CA ARG A 45 2.80 -5.00 9.50
C ARG A 45 3.58 -5.64 8.35
N LEU A 46 4.35 -4.84 7.60
CA LEU A 46 5.21 -5.32 6.53
C LEU A 46 6.26 -6.31 7.06
N GLU A 47 6.87 -5.99 8.22
CA GLU A 47 7.78 -6.89 8.93
C GLU A 47 7.12 -8.21 9.35
N GLU A 48 5.92 -8.16 9.95
CA GLU A 48 5.16 -9.35 10.37
C GLU A 48 4.82 -10.29 9.19
N VAL A 49 4.57 -9.74 8.00
CA VAL A 49 4.20 -10.54 6.82
C VAL A 49 5.42 -11.07 6.07
N SER A 50 6.49 -10.28 5.99
CA SER A 50 7.69 -10.62 5.22
C SER A 50 8.73 -11.40 6.01
N GLY A 51 8.68 -11.35 7.35
CA GLY A 51 9.71 -11.90 8.23
C GLY A 51 11.01 -11.08 8.27
N ARG A 52 11.06 -9.92 7.58
CA ARG A 52 12.20 -9.00 7.53
C ARG A 52 11.88 -7.67 8.20
N SER A 53 12.90 -7.02 8.73
CA SER A 53 12.74 -5.71 9.36
C SER A 53 12.18 -4.67 8.38
N GLY A 54 11.06 -4.05 8.77
CA GLY A 54 10.43 -2.96 8.03
C GLY A 54 10.74 -1.61 8.67
N THR A 55 10.91 -0.58 7.85
CA THR A 55 11.21 0.78 8.32
C THR A 55 10.22 1.80 7.78
N THR A 56 10.12 2.97 8.41
CA THR A 56 9.37 4.08 7.79
C THR A 56 10.22 4.77 6.72
N ILE A 57 9.56 5.34 5.68
CA ILE A 57 10.25 6.11 4.64
C ILE A 57 11.08 7.23 5.27
N HIS A 58 10.54 7.96 6.26
CA HIS A 58 11.27 9.02 6.97
C HIS A 58 12.53 8.51 7.65
N ARG A 59 12.45 7.36 8.33
CA ARG A 59 13.62 6.75 8.99
C ARG A 59 14.63 6.23 7.96
N LEU A 60 14.17 5.62 6.88
CA LEU A 60 15.02 5.16 5.78
C LEU A 60 15.81 6.31 5.16
N LEU A 61 15.17 7.46 5.00
CA LEU A 61 15.78 8.68 4.47
C LEU A 61 16.65 9.44 5.51
N GLY A 62 16.70 8.97 6.77
CA GLY A 62 17.47 9.60 7.83
C GLY A 62 16.93 10.97 8.24
N TYR A 63 15.61 11.11 8.38
CA TYR A 63 14.98 12.36 8.81
C TYR A 63 15.31 12.69 10.27
N ASP A 64 15.88 13.87 10.52
CA ASP A 64 16.34 14.35 11.82
C ASP A 64 15.43 15.46 12.43
N GLY A 65 14.30 15.74 11.80
CA GLY A 65 13.38 16.83 12.17
C GLY A 65 13.64 18.15 11.42
N LYS A 66 14.74 18.26 10.67
CA LYS A 66 15.10 19.42 9.85
C LYS A 66 15.25 19.07 8.37
N GLY A 67 15.69 17.85 8.07
CA GLY A 67 15.89 17.42 6.71
C GLY A 67 16.18 15.91 6.61
N PHE A 68 16.48 15.48 5.39
CA PHE A 68 16.83 14.10 5.08
C PHE A 68 18.33 13.98 4.83
N SER A 69 18.99 12.95 5.37
CA SER A 69 20.41 12.70 5.19
C SER A 69 20.73 11.84 3.96
N ARG A 70 19.74 11.14 3.40
CA ARG A 70 19.85 10.38 2.16
C ARG A 70 19.56 11.28 0.96
N SER A 71 20.38 11.15 -0.08
CA SER A 71 20.31 11.94 -1.31
C SER A 71 21.03 11.20 -2.45
N LYS A 72 21.20 11.84 -3.60
CA LYS A 72 22.02 11.30 -4.72
C LYS A 72 23.47 11.04 -4.32
N GLU A 73 24.02 11.87 -3.44
CA GLU A 73 25.39 11.75 -2.94
C GLU A 73 25.52 10.67 -1.85
N ASN A 74 24.43 10.34 -1.20
CA ASN A 74 24.34 9.31 -0.15
C ASN A 74 23.10 8.44 -0.35
N PRO A 75 23.02 7.63 -1.41
CA PRO A 75 21.83 6.87 -1.77
C PRO A 75 21.53 5.76 -0.77
N ILE A 76 20.32 5.25 -0.87
CA ILE A 76 19.90 4.03 -0.18
C ILE A 76 20.69 2.86 -0.78
N ASP A 77 21.34 2.09 0.07
CA ASP A 77 22.08 0.90 -0.35
C ASP A 77 21.15 -0.32 -0.28
N ALA A 78 20.66 -0.74 -1.43
CA ALA A 78 19.79 -1.89 -1.60
C ALA A 78 19.75 -2.32 -3.07
N ASP A 79 19.59 -3.62 -3.32
CA ASP A 79 19.30 -4.16 -4.65
C ASP A 79 17.83 -3.99 -5.00
N VAL A 80 16.95 -4.17 -4.01
CA VAL A 80 15.51 -4.02 -4.15
C VAL A 80 14.95 -3.17 -3.02
N LEU A 81 14.22 -2.12 -3.36
CA LEU A 81 13.46 -1.30 -2.44
C LEU A 81 11.96 -1.54 -2.64
N VAL A 82 11.29 -2.08 -1.63
CA VAL A 82 9.84 -2.26 -1.63
C VAL A 82 9.21 -1.17 -0.77
N VAL A 83 8.28 -0.41 -1.33
CA VAL A 83 7.53 0.62 -0.63
C VAL A 83 6.06 0.24 -0.59
N ASP A 84 5.57 -0.21 0.56
CA ASP A 84 4.15 -0.54 0.78
C ASP A 84 3.33 0.68 1.22
N GLU A 85 2.02 0.59 1.08
CA GLU A 85 1.05 1.67 1.36
C GLU A 85 1.40 2.99 0.63
N PHE A 86 1.91 2.89 -0.61
CA PHE A 86 2.36 4.04 -1.40
C PHE A 86 1.24 5.04 -1.71
N SER A 87 -0.03 4.64 -1.58
CA SER A 87 -1.20 5.52 -1.65
C SER A 87 -1.19 6.67 -0.62
N MET A 88 -0.43 6.52 0.48
CA MET A 88 -0.29 7.54 1.52
C MET A 88 0.92 8.46 1.31
N VAL A 89 1.71 8.26 0.26
CA VAL A 89 2.93 9.03 -0.01
C VAL A 89 2.59 10.24 -0.87
N ASP A 90 2.86 11.44 -0.35
CA ASP A 90 2.68 12.71 -1.06
C ASP A 90 3.86 13.04 -1.99
N VAL A 91 3.72 14.12 -2.77
CA VAL A 91 4.76 14.53 -3.73
C VAL A 91 6.08 14.89 -3.06
N PRO A 92 6.12 15.68 -1.97
CA PRO A 92 7.38 15.99 -1.28
C PRO A 92 8.13 14.76 -0.78
N LEU A 93 7.43 13.83 -0.13
CA LEU A 93 8.05 12.62 0.41
C LEU A 93 8.54 11.69 -0.71
N ALA A 94 7.75 11.53 -1.78
CA ALA A 94 8.17 10.76 -2.94
C ALA A 94 9.38 11.37 -3.65
N TRP A 95 9.43 12.70 -3.76
CA TRP A 95 10.58 13.38 -4.35
C TRP A 95 11.87 13.06 -3.57
N HIS A 96 11.86 13.20 -2.24
CA HIS A 96 13.00 12.84 -1.40
C HIS A 96 13.37 11.36 -1.50
N LEU A 97 12.37 10.47 -1.59
CA LEU A 97 12.61 9.05 -1.74
C LEU A 97 13.34 8.74 -3.06
N PHE A 98 12.86 9.28 -4.18
CA PHE A 98 13.47 9.02 -5.49
C PHE A 98 14.82 9.73 -5.67
N GLU A 99 15.04 10.88 -5.02
CA GLU A 99 16.37 11.51 -4.96
C GLU A 99 17.40 10.64 -4.23
N ALA A 100 16.97 9.83 -3.28
CA ALA A 100 17.84 8.94 -2.50
C ALA A 100 17.99 7.54 -3.11
N VAL A 101 17.45 7.27 -4.30
CA VAL A 101 17.55 5.96 -4.96
C VAL A 101 18.40 6.05 -6.23
N ASP A 102 19.43 5.22 -6.32
CA ASP A 102 20.18 5.03 -7.56
C ASP A 102 19.48 3.95 -8.42
N LEU A 103 18.68 4.39 -9.38
CA LEU A 103 17.92 3.50 -10.27
C LEU A 103 18.82 2.68 -11.25
N SER A 104 20.12 2.94 -11.30
CA SER A 104 21.04 2.09 -12.04
C SER A 104 21.42 0.81 -11.29
N ARG A 105 21.25 0.81 -9.97
CA ARG A 105 21.59 -0.30 -9.06
C ARG A 105 20.38 -0.88 -8.36
N THR A 106 19.44 -0.04 -7.96
CA THR A 106 18.29 -0.41 -7.13
C THR A 106 17.02 -0.56 -7.97
N THR A 107 16.35 -1.69 -7.86
CA THR A 107 15.00 -1.88 -8.39
C THR A 107 13.97 -1.46 -7.35
N VAL A 108 13.02 -0.60 -7.73
CA VAL A 108 11.96 -0.11 -6.84
C VAL A 108 10.64 -0.78 -7.15
N LEU A 109 10.01 -1.37 -6.13
CA LEU A 109 8.66 -1.89 -6.18
C LEU A 109 7.74 -1.03 -5.31
N LEU A 110 6.84 -0.31 -5.95
CA LEU A 110 5.80 0.45 -5.28
C LEU A 110 4.55 -0.43 -5.10
N VAL A 111 4.00 -0.45 -3.91
CA VAL A 111 2.79 -1.22 -3.61
C VAL A 111 1.77 -0.32 -2.92
N GLY A 112 0.51 -0.33 -3.40
CA GLY A 112 -0.51 0.54 -2.84
C GLY A 112 -1.93 0.11 -3.20
N ASP A 113 -2.89 0.88 -2.74
CA ASP A 113 -4.31 0.66 -3.01
C ASP A 113 -4.91 1.93 -3.63
N HIS A 114 -5.22 1.84 -4.93
CA HIS A 114 -5.79 2.97 -5.68
C HIS A 114 -7.22 3.35 -5.26
N ASN A 115 -7.88 2.53 -4.44
CA ASN A 115 -9.20 2.80 -3.88
C ASN A 115 -9.14 3.44 -2.48
N GLN A 116 -7.94 3.55 -1.88
CA GLN A 116 -7.77 4.24 -0.61
C GLN A 116 -7.81 5.77 -0.80
N LEU A 117 -8.01 6.47 0.32
CA LEU A 117 -7.96 7.93 0.34
C LEU A 117 -6.57 8.42 -0.11
N PRO A 118 -6.52 9.55 -0.82
CA PRO A 118 -5.26 10.17 -1.20
C PRO A 118 -4.46 10.60 0.04
N PRO A 119 -3.15 10.87 -0.10
CA PRO A 119 -2.34 11.38 0.98
C PRO A 119 -2.88 12.71 1.52
N VAL A 120 -2.59 13.02 2.78
CA VAL A 120 -2.96 14.32 3.39
C VAL A 120 -2.16 15.47 2.78
N GLY A 121 -0.92 15.22 2.39
CA GLY A 121 -0.07 16.16 1.68
C GLY A 121 -0.43 16.31 0.20
N PRO A 122 0.24 17.22 -0.53
CA PRO A 122 -0.09 17.53 -1.91
C PRO A 122 0.19 16.39 -2.88
N GLY A 123 -0.72 16.20 -3.85
CA GLY A 123 -0.62 15.28 -4.97
C GLY A 123 -1.14 13.86 -4.69
N ASN A 124 -1.25 13.07 -5.74
CA ASN A 124 -1.66 11.66 -5.67
C ASN A 124 -0.84 10.85 -6.68
N ILE A 125 0.43 10.62 -6.34
CA ILE A 125 1.40 10.00 -7.25
C ILE A 125 0.97 8.60 -7.67
N LEU A 126 0.43 7.80 -6.75
CA LEU A 126 -0.04 6.45 -7.08
C LEU A 126 -1.08 6.48 -8.21
N ARG A 127 -2.07 7.37 -8.08
CA ARG A 127 -3.13 7.54 -9.08
C ARG A 127 -2.57 8.04 -10.40
N ASP A 128 -1.68 9.03 -10.35
CA ASP A 128 -1.08 9.63 -11.53
C ASP A 128 -0.23 8.61 -12.31
N LEU A 129 0.57 7.79 -11.62
CA LEU A 129 1.35 6.71 -12.23
C LEU A 129 0.47 5.67 -12.92
N ILE A 130 -0.66 5.28 -12.27
CA ILE A 130 -1.63 4.34 -12.88
C ILE A 130 -2.28 4.94 -14.11
N GLN A 131 -2.72 6.19 -14.04
CA GLN A 131 -3.42 6.86 -15.16
C GLN A 131 -2.51 7.12 -16.35
N THR A 132 -1.29 7.57 -16.10
CA THR A 132 -0.33 7.89 -17.17
C THR A 132 0.36 6.65 -17.74
N ARG A 133 0.31 5.52 -17.04
CA ARG A 133 1.06 4.29 -17.37
C ARG A 133 2.55 4.57 -17.58
N ALA A 134 3.10 5.50 -16.81
CA ALA A 134 4.51 5.90 -16.92
C ALA A 134 5.48 4.78 -16.52
N ILE A 135 5.03 3.83 -15.70
CA ILE A 135 5.80 2.66 -15.25
C ILE A 135 4.98 1.38 -15.40
N PRO A 136 5.62 0.21 -15.49
CA PRO A 136 4.94 -1.08 -15.46
C PRO A 136 4.06 -1.20 -14.24
N THR A 137 2.78 -1.48 -14.45
CA THR A 137 1.77 -1.52 -13.40
C THR A 137 0.95 -2.80 -13.48
N VAL A 138 0.84 -3.51 -12.36
CA VAL A 138 -0.03 -4.67 -12.19
C VAL A 138 -1.17 -4.30 -11.25
N ILE A 139 -2.40 -4.51 -11.69
CA ILE A 139 -3.61 -4.31 -10.88
C ILE A 139 -4.12 -5.66 -10.39
N LEU A 140 -4.17 -5.84 -9.07
CA LEU A 140 -4.75 -7.02 -8.43
C LEU A 140 -6.25 -6.75 -8.20
N ASP A 141 -7.07 -7.24 -9.10
CA ASP A 141 -8.52 -7.01 -9.12
C ASP A 141 -9.33 -8.05 -8.33
N LYS A 142 -8.72 -9.20 -8.03
CA LYS A 142 -9.38 -10.28 -7.29
C LYS A 142 -9.19 -10.13 -5.78
N VAL A 143 -10.30 -9.99 -5.05
CA VAL A 143 -10.29 -10.02 -3.58
C VAL A 143 -10.27 -11.47 -3.10
N VAL A 144 -9.19 -11.86 -2.40
CA VAL A 144 -8.96 -13.24 -1.93
C VAL A 144 -9.30 -13.40 -0.45
N ARG A 145 -9.08 -12.36 0.36
CA ARG A 145 -9.21 -12.43 1.83
C ARG A 145 -10.66 -12.34 2.34
N GLN A 146 -11.52 -11.60 1.63
CA GLN A 146 -12.90 -11.40 2.04
C GLN A 146 -13.81 -12.41 1.36
N ALA A 147 -14.70 -13.04 2.11
CA ALA A 147 -15.66 -14.00 1.59
C ALA A 147 -17.10 -13.52 1.84
N GLY A 148 -18.06 -14.05 1.06
CA GLY A 148 -19.49 -13.82 1.27
C GLY A 148 -19.97 -12.38 1.05
N VAL A 149 -20.99 -12.00 1.79
CA VAL A 149 -21.73 -10.73 1.69
C VAL A 149 -20.83 -9.51 1.85
N LEU A 150 -19.80 -9.57 2.71
CA LEU A 150 -18.87 -8.46 2.93
C LEU A 150 -18.08 -8.12 1.66
N LYS A 151 -17.59 -9.12 0.93
CA LYS A 151 -16.89 -8.93 -0.34
C LYS A 151 -17.78 -8.25 -1.38
N GLU A 152 -19.02 -8.72 -1.52
CA GLU A 152 -19.96 -8.19 -2.49
C GLU A 152 -20.34 -6.74 -2.16
N ASN A 153 -20.58 -6.43 -0.88
CA ASN A 153 -20.94 -5.10 -0.44
C ASN A 153 -19.76 -4.10 -0.57
N CYS A 154 -18.54 -4.50 -0.22
CA CYS A 154 -17.36 -3.67 -0.45
C CYS A 154 -17.18 -3.36 -1.95
N THR A 155 -17.40 -4.34 -2.83
CA THR A 155 -17.33 -4.14 -4.28
C THR A 155 -18.43 -3.20 -4.78
N ALA A 156 -19.65 -3.30 -4.24
CA ALA A 156 -20.76 -2.42 -4.59
C ALA A 156 -20.47 -0.97 -4.16
N VAL A 157 -20.01 -0.76 -2.92
CA VAL A 157 -19.63 0.58 -2.42
C VAL A 157 -18.56 1.24 -3.29
N LEU A 158 -17.56 0.51 -3.76
CA LEU A 158 -16.55 1.04 -4.69
C LEU A 158 -17.13 1.48 -6.04
N LYS A 159 -18.28 0.91 -6.44
CA LYS A 159 -19.04 1.32 -7.63
C LYS A 159 -20.07 2.42 -7.35
N GLY A 160 -20.13 2.94 -6.12
CA GLY A 160 -21.12 3.91 -5.69
C GLY A 160 -22.51 3.31 -5.37
N GLU A 161 -22.60 1.99 -5.24
CA GLU A 161 -23.85 1.28 -4.91
C GLU A 161 -23.89 0.96 -3.42
N VAL A 162 -25.02 1.24 -2.77
CA VAL A 162 -25.28 0.81 -1.38
C VAL A 162 -26.33 -0.28 -1.40
N ARG A 163 -25.95 -1.50 -1.01
CA ARG A 163 -26.87 -2.65 -0.94
C ARG A 163 -27.51 -2.74 0.44
N LYS A 164 -28.81 -2.93 0.47
CA LYS A 164 -29.52 -3.24 1.72
C LYS A 164 -29.13 -4.63 2.22
N THR A 165 -29.04 -4.79 3.54
CA THR A 165 -28.82 -6.10 4.14
C THR A 165 -30.00 -7.00 3.82
N SER A 166 -29.78 -8.20 3.28
CA SER A 166 -30.80 -9.21 3.22
C SER A 166 -30.98 -9.82 4.63
N GLU A 167 -32.20 -10.05 5.06
CA GLU A 167 -32.51 -10.67 6.36
C GLU A 167 -32.08 -12.14 6.46
N ALA A 168 -31.64 -12.74 5.36
CA ALA A 168 -31.17 -14.11 5.28
C ALA A 168 -29.71 -14.25 5.61
N SER A 169 -29.31 -14.05 6.86
CA SER A 169 -28.02 -14.51 7.34
C SER A 169 -28.13 -15.93 7.88
N VAL A 170 -27.63 -16.88 7.13
CA VAL A 170 -27.30 -18.21 7.63
C VAL A 170 -26.20 -18.01 8.68
N SER A 171 -26.43 -18.45 9.92
CA SER A 171 -25.46 -18.51 11.03
C SER A 171 -25.28 -17.32 11.98
N GLY A 172 -26.25 -16.48 12.22
CA GLY A 172 -26.25 -15.63 13.44
C GLY A 172 -25.19 -14.51 13.54
N CYS A 173 -24.23 -14.43 12.64
CA CYS A 173 -23.23 -13.37 12.56
C CYS A 173 -23.58 -12.42 11.42
N ARG A 174 -23.91 -11.18 11.74
CA ARG A 174 -24.19 -10.14 10.74
C ARG A 174 -22.89 -9.38 10.46
N ASP A 175 -22.31 -9.59 9.29
CA ASP A 175 -21.06 -8.96 8.89
C ASP A 175 -21.24 -7.54 8.30
N TRP A 176 -22.51 -7.11 8.11
CA TRP A 176 -22.82 -5.82 7.48
C TRP A 176 -24.14 -5.25 8.00
N TYR A 177 -24.13 -3.97 8.37
CA TYR A 177 -25.30 -3.21 8.81
C TYR A 177 -25.43 -1.92 8.00
N LEU A 178 -26.63 -1.62 7.52
CA LEU A 178 -27.00 -0.33 6.98
C LEU A 178 -27.77 0.46 8.04
N VAL A 179 -27.23 1.59 8.47
CA VAL A 179 -27.91 2.54 9.36
C VAL A 179 -28.53 3.63 8.50
N ASP A 180 -29.85 3.58 8.31
CA ASP A 180 -30.59 4.41 7.34
C ASP A 180 -30.93 5.81 7.88
N GLN A 181 -31.05 5.98 9.20
CA GLN A 181 -31.32 7.29 9.81
C GLN A 181 -30.59 7.40 11.15
N VAL A 182 -29.54 8.21 11.20
CA VAL A 182 -28.92 8.61 12.46
C VAL A 182 -29.41 10.02 12.79
N THR A 183 -30.49 10.12 13.54
CA THR A 183 -30.99 11.40 14.07
C THR A 183 -30.18 11.87 15.28
N ASP A 184 -29.47 10.97 15.95
CA ASP A 184 -28.58 11.25 17.07
C ASP A 184 -27.20 10.63 16.84
N PRO A 185 -26.12 11.43 16.71
CA PRO A 185 -24.75 10.93 16.53
C PRO A 185 -24.27 10.04 17.69
N MET A 186 -24.89 10.12 18.87
CA MET A 186 -24.53 9.29 20.03
C MET A 186 -25.22 7.91 20.02
N ALA A 187 -26.26 7.72 19.24
CA ALA A 187 -26.95 6.44 19.09
C ALA A 187 -26.25 5.46 18.11
N ALA A 188 -25.21 5.91 17.43
CA ALA A 188 -24.46 5.13 16.43
C ALA A 188 -23.21 4.42 16.99
N ARG A 189 -23.07 4.31 18.32
CA ARG A 189 -21.94 3.62 18.97
C ARG A 189 -22.21 2.16 19.24
#